data_ce8abae37e8ad89a0f7734dd8d4323bc
#
_entry.id   ce8abae37e8ad89a0f7734dd8d4323bc
#
_cell.length_a   1.000
_cell.length_b   1.000
_cell.length_c   1.000
_cell.angle_alpha   90.00
_cell.angle_beta   90.00
_cell.angle_gamma   90.00
#
_symmetry.space_group_name_H-M   'P 1'
#
loop_
_entity.id
_entity.type
_entity.pdbx_description
1 polymer ?
#
loop_
_entity_poly.entity_id
_entity_poly.type
_entity_poly.pdbx_seq_one_letter_code
_entity_poly.pdbx_strand_id
1 'polypeptide(L)'
;MKLKSSLVLAATLSMSMSAVAEDPMKVGFVYVGPIGDHGWSYQHDLGRLALEEHFGDKVDTTYVENVSEGADAERTIRRLAQAGNDVIFTTSFGFMNPTARVAEQFPDVTFLHATGYKRGENLGTYLSVTYEGRYVTGTAAGLVTETDTLGYIASFPIPEVIRDINAVYLGAKEVNPDIELKVVWVNTWFDPAKEADAANALMDQGADVIVQHTDSPAPLIAAGKRGNWGVGQASDMRKFGGDAHLLSVVNDWAPYYIDTVQSVMDGSWEPADYWGGISDDVIQVVGISERLTDEQRAKVDSVMKSIDEGEFHPFTGPLKDQA
;
A
#
# COMPACT_ATOMS: atom_id res chain seq x y z
N MET A 1 -14.20 -90.37 -7.77
CA MET A 1 -14.22 -89.19 -6.84
C MET A 1 -13.76 -87.98 -7.63
N LYS A 2 -14.67 -87.07 -8.01
CA LYS A 2 -14.38 -85.86 -8.84
C LYS A 2 -14.45 -84.69 -7.91
N LEU A 3 -13.34 -83.99 -7.61
CA LEU A 3 -13.28 -82.77 -6.93
C LEU A 3 -13.72 -81.64 -7.89
N LYS A 4 -14.75 -80.88 -7.53
CA LYS A 4 -15.13 -79.60 -8.18
C LYS A 4 -14.44 -78.45 -7.50
N SER A 5 -13.52 -77.83 -8.18
CA SER A 5 -12.94 -76.54 -7.73
C SER A 5 -13.89 -75.43 -8.10
N SER A 6 -14.46 -74.73 -7.10
CA SER A 6 -15.22 -73.54 -7.29
C SER A 6 -14.26 -72.31 -7.27
N LEU A 7 -14.18 -71.58 -8.36
CA LEU A 7 -13.47 -70.31 -8.48
C LEU A 7 -14.38 -69.21 -8.00
N VAL A 8 -14.05 -68.55 -6.87
CA VAL A 8 -14.70 -67.35 -6.39
C VAL A 8 -14.03 -66.14 -7.02
N LEU A 9 -14.74 -65.50 -7.93
CA LEU A 9 -14.31 -64.25 -8.57
C LEU A 9 -14.67 -63.07 -7.64
N ALA A 10 -13.69 -62.52 -6.94
CA ALA A 10 -13.86 -61.30 -6.16
C ALA A 10 -13.80 -60.08 -7.10
N ALA A 11 -14.95 -59.49 -7.35
CA ALA A 11 -15.05 -58.20 -8.05
C ALA A 11 -14.73 -57.06 -7.08
N THR A 12 -13.52 -56.50 -7.19
CA THR A 12 -13.16 -55.24 -6.51
C THR A 12 -13.81 -54.09 -7.24
N LEU A 13 -14.85 -53.49 -6.61
CA LEU A 13 -15.48 -52.26 -7.05
C LEU A 13 -14.55 -51.10 -6.68
N SER A 14 -13.78 -50.61 -7.65
CA SER A 14 -13.02 -49.35 -7.51
C SER A 14 -14.00 -48.20 -7.58
N MET A 15 -14.41 -47.63 -6.41
CA MET A 15 -15.08 -46.36 -6.35
C MET A 15 -14.04 -45.26 -6.71
N SER A 16 -14.10 -44.82 -7.93
CA SER A 16 -13.45 -43.56 -8.33
C SER A 16 -14.20 -42.40 -7.61
N MET A 17 -13.66 -41.92 -6.51
CA MET A 17 -14.08 -40.62 -5.96
C MET A 17 -13.63 -39.57 -6.99
N SER A 18 -14.57 -39.13 -7.82
CA SER A 18 -14.39 -37.88 -8.55
C SER A 18 -14.25 -36.77 -7.48
N ALA A 19 -13.07 -36.20 -7.34
CA ALA A 19 -12.94 -34.96 -6.62
C ALA A 19 -13.82 -33.93 -7.34
N VAL A 20 -14.91 -33.51 -6.68
CA VAL A 20 -15.65 -32.34 -7.11
C VAL A 20 -14.69 -31.19 -6.93
N ALA A 21 -14.25 -30.56 -8.02
CA ALA A 21 -13.51 -29.31 -7.92
C ALA A 21 -14.42 -28.32 -7.18
N GLU A 22 -14.00 -27.82 -6.05
CA GLU A 22 -14.68 -26.71 -5.39
C GLU A 22 -14.63 -25.49 -6.32
N ASP A 23 -15.73 -24.74 -6.37
CA ASP A 23 -15.75 -23.48 -7.12
C ASP A 23 -14.67 -22.54 -6.56
N PRO A 24 -13.95 -21.78 -7.41
CA PRO A 24 -12.91 -20.88 -6.94
C PRO A 24 -13.50 -19.81 -6.00
N MET A 25 -12.75 -19.47 -4.94
CA MET A 25 -13.07 -18.34 -4.08
C MET A 25 -13.01 -17.05 -4.89
N LYS A 26 -14.07 -16.24 -4.82
CA LYS A 26 -14.17 -14.97 -5.56
C LYS A 26 -13.69 -13.81 -4.71
N VAL A 27 -12.71 -13.06 -5.21
CA VAL A 27 -12.10 -11.95 -4.49
C VAL A 27 -12.26 -10.66 -5.30
N GLY A 28 -12.98 -9.68 -4.72
CA GLY A 28 -13.25 -8.39 -5.34
C GLY A 28 -12.32 -7.29 -4.83
N PHE A 29 -11.89 -6.40 -5.73
CA PHE A 29 -11.07 -5.23 -5.40
C PHE A 29 -11.71 -3.94 -5.88
N VAL A 30 -11.66 -2.88 -5.05
CA VAL A 30 -12.19 -1.55 -5.39
C VAL A 30 -11.08 -0.52 -5.25
N TYR A 31 -10.66 0.05 -6.39
CA TYR A 31 -9.57 1.02 -6.48
C TYR A 31 -10.10 2.44 -6.67
N VAL A 32 -9.51 3.40 -5.95
CA VAL A 32 -9.89 4.82 -6.00
C VAL A 32 -9.40 5.54 -7.26
N GLY A 33 -8.26 5.12 -7.78
CA GLY A 33 -7.64 5.67 -8.98
C GLY A 33 -7.47 4.64 -10.09
N PRO A 34 -6.87 5.04 -11.22
CA PRO A 34 -6.48 4.11 -12.27
C PRO A 34 -5.34 3.21 -11.80
N ILE A 35 -5.29 1.98 -12.30
CA ILE A 35 -4.17 1.07 -12.05
C ILE A 35 -2.89 1.66 -12.63
N GLY A 36 -2.90 2.03 -13.91
CA GLY A 36 -1.73 2.58 -14.59
C GLY A 36 -0.49 1.68 -14.47
N ASP A 37 0.68 2.30 -14.25
CA ASP A 37 1.97 1.62 -14.09
C ASP A 37 2.80 2.21 -12.92
N HIS A 38 2.14 2.89 -11.98
CA HIS A 38 2.71 3.54 -10.79
C HIS A 38 1.62 3.90 -9.79
N GLY A 39 2.02 4.25 -8.57
CA GLY A 39 1.17 4.78 -7.52
C GLY A 39 0.40 3.71 -6.73
N TRP A 40 -0.54 4.17 -5.92
CA TRP A 40 -1.29 3.41 -4.93
C TRP A 40 -2.13 2.27 -5.55
N SER A 41 -3.01 2.59 -6.51
CA SER A 41 -3.89 1.58 -7.14
C SER A 41 -3.09 0.53 -7.90
N TYR A 42 -1.97 0.91 -8.52
CA TYR A 42 -1.05 -0.02 -9.18
C TYR A 42 -0.46 -1.04 -8.20
N GLN A 43 -0.01 -0.60 -7.01
CA GLN A 43 0.53 -1.52 -6.01
C GLN A 43 -0.52 -2.47 -5.44
N HIS A 44 -1.75 -2.00 -5.25
CA HIS A 44 -2.85 -2.89 -4.89
C HIS A 44 -3.14 -3.93 -5.97
N ASP A 45 -3.06 -3.55 -7.25
CA ASP A 45 -3.26 -4.48 -8.36
C ASP A 45 -2.10 -5.47 -8.50
N LEU A 46 -0.86 -5.07 -8.23
CA LEU A 46 0.26 -6.02 -8.14
C LEU A 46 0.02 -7.05 -7.04
N GLY A 47 -0.50 -6.63 -5.88
CA GLY A 47 -0.89 -7.55 -4.82
C GLY A 47 -2.00 -8.52 -5.26
N ARG A 48 -3.01 -8.04 -6.01
CA ARG A 48 -4.05 -8.88 -6.61
C ARG A 48 -3.47 -9.90 -7.60
N LEU A 49 -2.57 -9.47 -8.48
CA LEU A 49 -1.91 -10.38 -9.43
C LEU A 49 -1.05 -11.44 -8.73
N ALA A 50 -0.33 -11.06 -7.67
CA ALA A 50 0.42 -12.01 -6.85
C ALA A 50 -0.50 -13.02 -6.15
N LEU A 51 -1.69 -12.59 -5.72
CA LEU A 51 -2.73 -13.47 -5.17
C LEU A 51 -3.19 -14.51 -6.22
N GLU A 52 -3.48 -14.07 -7.45
CA GLU A 52 -3.85 -14.98 -8.56
C GLU A 52 -2.72 -15.98 -8.87
N GLU A 53 -1.47 -15.51 -8.92
CA GLU A 53 -0.31 -16.36 -9.16
C GLU A 53 -0.14 -17.42 -8.05
N HIS A 54 -0.32 -17.01 -6.79
CA HIS A 54 -0.15 -17.87 -5.62
C HIS A 54 -1.20 -18.99 -5.55
N PHE A 55 -2.46 -18.67 -5.76
CA PHE A 55 -3.57 -19.60 -5.60
C PHE A 55 -3.99 -20.34 -6.89
N GLY A 56 -3.63 -19.78 -8.06
CA GLY A 56 -4.02 -20.34 -9.36
C GLY A 56 -5.53 -20.51 -9.49
N ASP A 57 -5.97 -21.67 -9.93
CA ASP A 57 -7.39 -21.97 -10.18
C ASP A 57 -8.28 -21.99 -8.93
N LYS A 58 -7.72 -21.80 -7.73
CA LYS A 58 -8.49 -21.76 -6.49
C LYS A 58 -9.10 -20.39 -6.19
N VAL A 59 -8.63 -19.33 -6.85
CA VAL A 59 -9.10 -17.97 -6.66
C VAL A 59 -9.43 -17.34 -8.01
N ASP A 60 -10.57 -16.64 -8.06
CA ASP A 60 -11.00 -15.82 -9.20
C ASP A 60 -11.11 -14.37 -8.73
N THR A 61 -10.33 -13.45 -9.30
CA THR A 61 -10.32 -12.06 -8.88
C THR A 61 -11.09 -11.15 -9.84
N THR A 62 -11.75 -10.15 -9.29
CA THR A 62 -12.43 -9.08 -10.02
C THR A 62 -12.04 -7.73 -9.44
N TYR A 63 -11.82 -6.73 -10.27
CA TYR A 63 -11.53 -5.37 -9.79
C TYR A 63 -12.39 -4.31 -10.49
N VAL A 64 -12.55 -3.17 -9.82
CA VAL A 64 -13.15 -1.96 -10.37
C VAL A 64 -12.26 -0.78 -10.02
N GLU A 65 -11.75 -0.09 -11.03
CA GLU A 65 -10.89 1.08 -10.86
C GLU A 65 -11.62 2.41 -11.06
N ASN A 66 -10.98 3.53 -10.67
CA ASN A 66 -11.54 4.88 -10.79
C ASN A 66 -12.88 5.05 -10.05
N VAL A 67 -13.04 4.40 -8.91
CA VAL A 67 -14.25 4.49 -8.11
C VAL A 67 -14.19 5.73 -7.23
N SER A 68 -15.15 6.65 -7.42
CA SER A 68 -15.24 7.84 -6.58
C SER A 68 -15.68 7.47 -5.16
N GLU A 69 -15.11 8.15 -4.18
CA GLU A 69 -15.48 7.98 -2.76
C GLU A 69 -16.96 8.37 -2.52
N GLY A 70 -17.56 7.80 -1.49
CA GLY A 70 -18.97 8.06 -1.12
C GLY A 70 -19.98 7.13 -1.78
N ALA A 71 -20.99 7.67 -2.46
CA ALA A 71 -22.12 6.87 -2.97
C ALA A 71 -21.73 5.92 -4.11
N ASP A 72 -20.72 6.26 -4.90
CA ASP A 72 -20.25 5.41 -5.98
C ASP A 72 -19.51 4.18 -5.44
N ALA A 73 -18.67 4.39 -4.44
CA ALA A 73 -18.01 3.31 -3.71
C ALA A 73 -19.05 2.34 -3.12
N GLU A 74 -20.09 2.85 -2.45
CA GLU A 74 -21.13 1.99 -1.86
C GLU A 74 -21.85 1.15 -2.92
N ARG A 75 -22.21 1.74 -4.06
CA ARG A 75 -22.82 1.00 -5.17
C ARG A 75 -21.90 -0.08 -5.73
N THR A 76 -20.62 0.23 -5.87
CA THR A 76 -19.64 -0.70 -6.43
C THR A 76 -19.37 -1.86 -5.48
N ILE A 77 -19.12 -1.59 -4.20
CA ILE A 77 -18.91 -2.61 -3.17
C ILE A 77 -20.13 -3.53 -3.06
N ARG A 78 -21.34 -2.95 -3.05
CA ARG A 78 -22.59 -3.71 -3.03
C ARG A 78 -22.74 -4.63 -4.25
N ARG A 79 -22.39 -4.16 -5.45
CA ARG A 79 -22.46 -4.98 -6.67
C ARG A 79 -21.49 -6.15 -6.61
N LEU A 80 -20.28 -5.97 -6.08
CA LEU A 80 -19.33 -7.06 -5.90
C LEU A 80 -19.87 -8.11 -4.91
N ALA A 81 -20.42 -7.69 -3.77
CA ALA A 81 -21.07 -8.60 -2.81
C ALA A 81 -22.25 -9.36 -3.44
N GLN A 82 -23.13 -8.68 -4.18
CA GLN A 82 -24.24 -9.29 -4.91
C GLN A 82 -23.80 -10.24 -6.04
N ALA A 83 -22.62 -10.03 -6.62
CA ALA A 83 -22.04 -10.91 -7.64
C ALA A 83 -21.43 -12.20 -7.02
N GLY A 84 -21.50 -12.34 -5.70
CA GLY A 84 -21.04 -13.53 -4.98
C GLY A 84 -19.55 -13.54 -4.76
N ASN A 85 -18.91 -12.38 -4.57
CA ASN A 85 -17.54 -12.33 -4.05
C ASN A 85 -17.54 -12.74 -2.57
N ASP A 86 -16.63 -13.61 -2.19
CA ASP A 86 -16.45 -14.11 -0.83
C ASP A 86 -15.62 -13.14 0.02
N VAL A 87 -14.66 -12.46 -0.62
CA VAL A 87 -13.77 -11.47 -0.01
C VAL A 87 -13.77 -10.20 -0.84
N ILE A 88 -13.86 -9.02 -0.22
CA ILE A 88 -13.80 -7.73 -0.91
C ILE A 88 -12.81 -6.80 -0.23
N PHE A 89 -11.77 -6.41 -0.96
CA PHE A 89 -10.79 -5.40 -0.56
C PHE A 89 -11.17 -4.01 -1.09
N THR A 90 -11.22 -3.02 -0.20
CA THR A 90 -11.51 -1.63 -0.54
C THR A 90 -10.32 -0.74 -0.14
N THR A 91 -9.78 0.02 -1.09
CA THR A 91 -8.41 0.53 -1.03
C THR A 91 -8.29 2.04 -0.84
N SER A 92 -9.29 2.70 -0.24
CA SER A 92 -9.20 4.14 0.04
C SER A 92 -9.86 4.49 1.36
N PHE A 93 -9.30 5.47 2.09
CA PHE A 93 -9.86 5.98 3.34
C PHE A 93 -11.34 6.39 3.21
N GLY A 94 -11.72 7.04 2.10
CA GLY A 94 -13.11 7.47 1.85
C GLY A 94 -14.08 6.32 1.57
N PHE A 95 -13.60 5.09 1.39
CA PHE A 95 -14.44 3.91 1.28
C PHE A 95 -14.88 3.33 2.64
N MET A 96 -14.36 3.83 3.76
CA MET A 96 -14.63 3.31 5.10
C MET A 96 -16.12 3.22 5.44
N ASN A 97 -16.85 4.33 5.31
CA ASN A 97 -18.28 4.33 5.60
C ASN A 97 -19.11 3.52 4.59
N PRO A 98 -18.87 3.62 3.27
CA PRO A 98 -19.46 2.73 2.27
C PRO A 98 -19.26 1.24 2.59
N THR A 99 -18.02 0.82 2.88
CA THR A 99 -17.69 -0.58 3.18
C THR A 99 -18.42 -1.05 4.42
N ALA A 100 -18.39 -0.29 5.52
CA ALA A 100 -19.08 -0.66 6.76
C ALA A 100 -20.60 -0.85 6.56
N ARG A 101 -21.26 0.06 5.81
CA ARG A 101 -22.69 -0.08 5.53
C ARG A 101 -23.04 -1.28 4.65
N VAL A 102 -22.16 -1.66 3.72
CA VAL A 102 -22.39 -2.84 2.89
C VAL A 102 -22.10 -4.12 3.67
N ALA A 103 -21.03 -4.14 4.48
CA ALA A 103 -20.68 -5.30 5.31
C ALA A 103 -21.85 -5.74 6.24
N GLU A 104 -22.55 -4.79 6.86
CA GLU A 104 -23.75 -5.07 7.68
C GLU A 104 -24.87 -5.78 6.91
N GLN A 105 -24.93 -5.67 5.59
CA GLN A 105 -25.97 -6.24 4.74
C GLN A 105 -25.58 -7.58 4.12
N PHE A 106 -24.30 -7.93 4.15
CA PHE A 106 -23.75 -9.15 3.57
C PHE A 106 -22.88 -9.87 4.59
N PRO A 107 -23.45 -10.45 5.66
CA PRO A 107 -22.70 -11.03 6.78
C PRO A 107 -21.82 -12.23 6.40
N ASP A 108 -22.13 -12.89 5.28
CA ASP A 108 -21.38 -14.06 4.78
C ASP A 108 -20.18 -13.64 3.89
N VAL A 109 -20.00 -12.34 3.61
CA VAL A 109 -18.88 -11.80 2.82
C VAL A 109 -17.86 -11.17 3.77
N THR A 110 -16.60 -11.46 3.56
CA THR A 110 -15.48 -10.84 4.30
C THR A 110 -15.05 -9.54 3.64
N PHE A 111 -15.01 -8.45 4.40
CA PHE A 111 -14.59 -7.15 3.92
C PHE A 111 -13.28 -6.71 4.58
N LEU A 112 -12.35 -6.21 3.77
CA LEU A 112 -11.08 -5.64 4.21
C LEU A 112 -10.98 -4.20 3.71
N HIS A 113 -10.77 -3.27 4.64
CA HIS A 113 -10.74 -1.85 4.30
C HIS A 113 -9.38 -1.23 4.63
N ALA A 114 -8.73 -0.67 3.59
CA ALA A 114 -7.44 0.01 3.74
C ALA A 114 -7.59 1.37 4.45
N THR A 115 -6.63 1.66 5.35
CA THR A 115 -6.42 2.97 5.98
C THR A 115 -7.55 3.45 6.91
N GLY A 116 -8.60 2.66 7.10
CA GLY A 116 -9.72 2.99 7.98
C GLY A 116 -9.52 2.54 9.42
N TYR A 117 -10.56 2.76 10.25
CA TYR A 117 -10.59 2.37 11.66
C TYR A 117 -11.93 1.74 12.08
N LYS A 118 -12.90 1.61 11.15
CA LYS A 118 -14.16 0.92 11.44
C LYS A 118 -14.03 -0.57 11.16
N ARG A 119 -14.41 -1.36 12.14
CA ARG A 119 -14.42 -2.82 12.09
C ARG A 119 -15.81 -3.35 12.46
N GLY A 120 -16.11 -4.59 12.08
CA GLY A 120 -17.34 -5.32 12.37
C GLY A 120 -17.06 -6.81 12.41
N GLU A 121 -18.08 -7.64 12.56
CA GLU A 121 -17.94 -9.10 12.65
C GLU A 121 -17.32 -9.69 11.38
N ASN A 122 -17.60 -9.10 10.21
CA ASN A 122 -17.09 -9.49 8.91
C ASN A 122 -16.30 -8.37 8.20
N LEU A 123 -15.82 -7.36 8.95
CA LEU A 123 -15.06 -6.24 8.44
C LEU A 123 -13.76 -6.04 9.24
N GLY A 124 -12.62 -6.27 8.59
CA GLY A 124 -11.29 -5.94 9.08
C GLY A 124 -10.74 -4.64 8.48
N THR A 125 -9.70 -4.09 9.11
CA THR A 125 -8.95 -2.96 8.58
C THR A 125 -7.48 -3.33 8.40
N TYR A 126 -6.84 -2.73 7.40
CA TYR A 126 -5.41 -2.90 7.16
C TYR A 126 -4.75 -1.58 6.77
N LEU A 127 -3.52 -1.41 7.20
CA LEU A 127 -2.73 -0.20 6.99
C LEU A 127 -1.27 -0.58 6.75
N SER A 128 -0.63 0.09 5.81
CA SER A 128 0.81 0.13 5.71
C SER A 128 1.37 1.19 6.66
N VAL A 129 2.42 0.85 7.38
CA VAL A 129 3.12 1.77 8.29
C VAL A 129 4.07 2.67 7.47
N THR A 130 3.50 3.38 6.49
CA THR A 130 4.24 4.18 5.49
C THR A 130 5.15 5.20 6.15
N TYR A 131 4.80 5.73 7.32
CA TYR A 131 5.61 6.67 8.07
C TYR A 131 7.02 6.15 8.43
N GLU A 132 7.26 4.83 8.44
CA GLU A 132 8.61 4.28 8.61
C GLU A 132 9.49 4.60 7.39
N GLY A 133 9.01 4.28 6.19
CA GLY A 133 9.68 4.66 4.94
C GLY A 133 9.77 6.18 4.76
N ARG A 134 8.80 6.94 5.29
CA ARG A 134 8.81 8.41 5.28
C ARG A 134 9.87 9.00 6.20
N TYR A 135 10.13 8.38 7.34
CA TYR A 135 11.24 8.80 8.19
C TYR A 135 12.59 8.58 7.49
N VAL A 136 12.78 7.43 6.84
CA VAL A 136 13.95 7.15 5.99
C VAL A 136 14.06 8.18 4.85
N THR A 137 12.92 8.52 4.21
CA THR A 137 12.84 9.58 3.19
C THR A 137 13.32 10.92 3.74
N GLY A 138 12.84 11.29 4.92
CA GLY A 138 13.26 12.53 5.60
C GLY A 138 14.74 12.56 5.89
N THR A 139 15.30 11.45 6.40
CA THR A 139 16.74 11.31 6.62
C THR A 139 17.52 11.52 5.32
N ALA A 140 17.15 10.85 4.22
CA ALA A 140 17.80 11.02 2.94
C ALA A 140 17.69 12.46 2.42
N ALA A 141 16.50 13.06 2.49
CA ALA A 141 16.24 14.43 2.05
C ALA A 141 17.06 15.48 2.86
N GLY A 142 17.11 15.31 4.18
CA GLY A 142 17.91 16.20 5.05
C GLY A 142 19.42 16.13 4.80
N LEU A 143 19.91 14.98 4.31
CA LEU A 143 21.32 14.80 3.96
C LEU A 143 21.71 15.39 2.59
N VAL A 144 20.73 15.55 1.66
CA VAL A 144 21.04 15.99 0.28
C VAL A 144 20.60 17.42 -0.02
N THR A 145 19.72 18.01 0.80
CA THR A 145 19.28 19.40 0.59
C THR A 145 20.43 20.37 0.72
N GLU A 146 20.46 21.38 -0.16
CA GLU A 146 21.43 22.48 -0.17
C GLU A 146 20.76 23.78 0.34
N THR A 147 19.41 23.79 0.40
CA THR A 147 18.61 24.98 0.79
C THR A 147 17.99 24.87 2.17
N ASP A 148 18.17 23.75 2.86
CA ASP A 148 17.51 23.39 4.10
C ASP A 148 15.97 23.41 4.02
N THR A 149 15.41 23.45 2.79
CA THR A 149 13.97 23.56 2.55
C THR A 149 13.46 22.36 1.77
N LEU A 150 12.57 21.58 2.39
CA LEU A 150 11.87 20.49 1.76
C LEU A 150 10.46 20.90 1.37
N GLY A 151 9.97 20.43 0.23
CA GLY A 151 8.60 20.60 -0.22
C GLY A 151 7.80 19.30 -0.09
N TYR A 152 6.63 19.35 0.53
CA TYR A 152 5.72 18.20 0.64
C TYR A 152 4.38 18.48 -0.04
N ILE A 153 4.03 17.67 -1.01
CA ILE A 153 2.72 17.70 -1.69
C ILE A 153 1.81 16.72 -0.99
N ALA A 154 0.83 17.25 -0.25
CA ALA A 154 -0.11 16.48 0.54
C ALA A 154 -1.47 16.35 -0.17
N SER A 155 -2.06 15.15 -0.13
CA SER A 155 -3.36 14.85 -0.73
C SER A 155 -4.53 15.39 0.10
N PHE A 156 -4.93 14.68 1.14
CA PHE A 156 -6.02 15.05 2.05
C PHE A 156 -5.55 15.02 3.51
N PRO A 157 -6.10 15.89 4.40
CA PRO A 157 -5.68 15.97 5.79
C PRO A 157 -6.27 14.83 6.66
N ILE A 158 -5.99 13.60 6.28
CA ILE A 158 -6.33 12.38 7.02
C ILE A 158 -5.18 11.97 7.94
N PRO A 159 -5.42 11.15 8.99
CA PRO A 159 -4.40 10.78 9.97
C PRO A 159 -3.13 10.17 9.37
N GLU A 160 -3.25 9.34 8.34
CA GLU A 160 -2.13 8.72 7.64
C GLU A 160 -1.22 9.78 7.01
N VAL A 161 -1.78 10.68 6.20
CA VAL A 161 -1.02 11.74 5.52
C VAL A 161 -0.32 12.66 6.51
N ILE A 162 -1.00 13.00 7.63
CA ILE A 162 -0.41 13.83 8.69
C ILE A 162 0.76 13.10 9.37
N ARG A 163 0.65 11.81 9.65
CA ARG A 163 1.75 10.99 10.20
C ARG A 163 2.96 11.01 9.26
N ASP A 164 2.71 10.81 7.97
CA ASP A 164 3.76 10.75 6.94
C ASP A 164 4.51 12.07 6.81
N ILE A 165 3.81 13.21 6.81
CA ILE A 165 4.42 14.55 6.83
C ILE A 165 5.34 14.71 8.04
N ASN A 166 4.84 14.35 9.24
CA ASN A 166 5.61 14.46 10.47
C ASN A 166 6.82 13.54 10.47
N ALA A 167 6.70 12.32 9.93
CA ALA A 167 7.82 11.38 9.84
C ALA A 167 8.93 11.90 8.92
N VAL A 168 8.59 12.46 7.76
CA VAL A 168 9.58 13.13 6.88
C VAL A 168 10.28 14.26 7.63
N TYR A 169 9.51 15.11 8.32
CA TYR A 169 10.08 16.24 9.08
C TYR A 169 11.04 15.75 10.17
N LEU A 170 10.63 14.77 10.97
CA LEU A 170 11.46 14.23 12.06
C LEU A 170 12.75 13.58 11.54
N GLY A 171 12.65 12.77 10.49
CA GLY A 171 13.82 12.14 9.87
C GLY A 171 14.81 13.15 9.30
N ALA A 172 14.32 14.22 8.66
CA ALA A 172 15.15 15.29 8.14
C ALA A 172 15.80 16.11 9.27
N LYS A 173 15.03 16.44 10.31
CA LYS A 173 15.52 17.20 11.48
C LYS A 173 16.60 16.48 12.27
N GLU A 174 16.61 15.14 12.28
CA GLU A 174 17.65 14.38 12.98
C GLU A 174 19.03 14.60 12.39
N VAL A 175 19.10 14.75 11.06
CA VAL A 175 20.38 14.89 10.33
C VAL A 175 20.70 16.35 9.97
N ASN A 176 19.67 17.19 9.90
CA ASN A 176 19.81 18.62 9.61
C ASN A 176 18.87 19.46 10.50
N PRO A 177 19.36 20.05 11.61
CA PRO A 177 18.54 20.82 12.54
C PRO A 177 17.90 22.09 11.94
N ASP A 178 18.39 22.60 10.82
CA ASP A 178 17.92 23.85 10.20
C ASP A 178 16.76 23.62 9.20
N ILE A 179 16.36 22.36 8.96
CA ILE A 179 15.29 22.00 8.02
C ILE A 179 14.01 22.79 8.23
N GLU A 180 13.49 23.34 7.14
CA GLU A 180 12.13 23.82 6.97
C GLU A 180 11.35 22.87 6.06
N LEU A 181 10.15 22.43 6.46
CA LEU A 181 9.23 21.63 5.65
C LEU A 181 8.02 22.47 5.24
N LYS A 182 7.88 22.74 3.94
CA LYS A 182 6.73 23.44 3.35
C LYS A 182 5.72 22.45 2.81
N VAL A 183 4.45 22.59 3.20
CA VAL A 183 3.39 21.66 2.81
C VAL A 183 2.34 22.38 1.96
N VAL A 184 1.98 21.77 0.82
CA VAL A 184 0.90 22.22 -0.06
C VAL A 184 -0.16 21.11 -0.15
N TRP A 185 -1.41 21.43 0.21
CA TRP A 185 -2.55 20.52 0.12
C TRP A 185 -3.24 20.67 -1.21
N VAL A 186 -3.25 19.58 -2.03
CA VAL A 186 -3.85 19.59 -3.39
C VAL A 186 -5.27 19.06 -3.40
N ASN A 187 -5.75 18.44 -2.32
CA ASN A 187 -7.08 17.88 -2.16
C ASN A 187 -7.48 16.93 -3.30
N THR A 188 -6.55 16.07 -3.70
CA THR A 188 -6.75 14.98 -4.65
C THR A 188 -5.76 13.85 -4.36
N TRP A 189 -6.11 12.61 -4.73
CA TRP A 189 -5.19 11.48 -4.71
C TRP A 189 -4.35 11.43 -5.99
N PHE A 190 -4.96 11.79 -7.13
CA PHE A 190 -4.33 11.74 -8.44
C PHE A 190 -4.81 12.89 -9.33
N ASP A 191 -3.94 13.84 -9.62
CA ASP A 191 -4.15 14.92 -10.59
C ASP A 191 -2.77 15.44 -11.04
N PRO A 192 -2.19 14.87 -12.13
CA PRO A 192 -0.83 15.21 -12.56
C PRO A 192 -0.58 16.68 -12.77
N ALA A 193 -1.61 17.44 -13.19
CA ALA A 193 -1.46 18.88 -13.43
C ALA A 193 -1.33 19.64 -12.10
N LYS A 194 -2.24 19.41 -11.14
CA LYS A 194 -2.16 20.04 -9.82
C LYS A 194 -0.90 19.65 -9.05
N GLU A 195 -0.49 18.39 -9.18
CA GLU A 195 0.71 17.87 -8.53
C GLU A 195 1.98 18.55 -9.07
N ALA A 196 2.08 18.71 -10.40
CA ALA A 196 3.19 19.43 -11.02
C ALA A 196 3.21 20.91 -10.64
N ASP A 197 2.03 21.57 -10.60
CA ASP A 197 1.90 22.97 -10.19
C ASP A 197 2.32 23.16 -8.71
N ALA A 198 1.91 22.24 -7.83
CA ALA A 198 2.31 22.24 -6.43
C ALA A 198 3.83 22.05 -6.26
N ALA A 199 4.44 21.13 -7.01
CA ALA A 199 5.89 20.94 -7.02
C ALA A 199 6.62 22.22 -7.45
N ASN A 200 6.18 22.85 -8.53
CA ASN A 200 6.76 24.11 -9.01
C ASN A 200 6.63 25.23 -7.99
N ALA A 201 5.45 25.38 -7.37
CA ALA A 201 5.22 26.38 -6.34
C ALA A 201 6.10 26.19 -5.09
N LEU A 202 6.34 24.95 -4.68
CA LEU A 202 7.27 24.65 -3.58
C LEU A 202 8.72 24.96 -3.93
N MET A 203 9.15 24.61 -5.15
CA MET A 203 10.49 24.91 -5.64
C MET A 203 10.70 26.43 -5.82
N ASP A 204 9.69 27.19 -6.22
CA ASP A 204 9.73 28.66 -6.29
C ASP A 204 9.86 29.30 -4.90
N GLN A 205 9.48 28.58 -3.84
CA GLN A 205 9.65 28.97 -2.45
C GLN A 205 10.96 28.46 -1.83
N GLY A 206 11.85 27.90 -2.62
CA GLY A 206 13.19 27.48 -2.22
C GLY A 206 13.35 26.00 -1.91
N ALA A 207 12.32 25.16 -2.03
CA ALA A 207 12.47 23.73 -1.82
C ALA A 207 13.32 23.11 -2.93
N ASP A 208 14.33 22.33 -2.56
CA ASP A 208 15.20 21.59 -3.49
C ASP A 208 15.02 20.06 -3.41
N VAL A 209 14.21 19.58 -2.48
CA VAL A 209 13.74 18.19 -2.41
C VAL A 209 12.22 18.17 -2.36
N ILE A 210 11.60 17.48 -3.30
CA ILE A 210 10.14 17.36 -3.39
C ILE A 210 9.70 15.96 -2.96
N VAL A 211 8.90 15.91 -1.90
CA VAL A 211 8.21 14.72 -1.39
C VAL A 211 6.73 14.83 -1.72
N GLN A 212 6.07 13.73 -2.03
CA GLN A 212 4.66 13.69 -2.37
C GLN A 212 3.90 12.59 -1.64
N HIS A 213 2.60 12.84 -1.42
CA HIS A 213 1.61 11.84 -1.01
C HIS A 213 0.44 11.85 -2.01
N THR A 214 0.79 11.92 -3.28
CA THR A 214 -0.09 11.85 -4.45
C THR A 214 0.51 10.88 -5.44
N ASP A 215 -0.31 10.34 -6.33
CA ASP A 215 0.04 9.10 -7.05
C ASP A 215 0.74 9.33 -8.39
N SER A 216 0.71 10.55 -8.97
CA SER A 216 1.36 10.73 -10.26
C SER A 216 2.87 10.96 -10.14
N PRO A 217 3.66 10.63 -11.17
CA PRO A 217 5.09 10.94 -11.20
C PRO A 217 5.38 12.40 -11.56
N ALA A 218 4.35 13.23 -11.75
CA ALA A 218 4.50 14.60 -12.22
C ALA A 218 5.36 15.48 -11.31
N PRO A 219 5.28 15.40 -9.96
CA PRO A 219 6.18 16.13 -9.07
C PRO A 219 7.64 15.75 -9.23
N LEU A 220 7.93 14.45 -9.33
CA LEU A 220 9.27 13.93 -9.54
C LEU A 220 9.86 14.39 -10.88
N ILE A 221 9.05 14.36 -11.95
CA ILE A 221 9.43 14.87 -13.26
C ILE A 221 9.68 16.39 -13.22
N ALA A 222 8.83 17.15 -12.48
CA ALA A 222 9.00 18.60 -12.33
C ALA A 222 10.28 18.93 -11.57
N ALA A 223 10.58 18.20 -10.48
CA ALA A 223 11.83 18.34 -9.74
C ALA A 223 13.05 18.10 -10.64
N GLY A 224 13.04 17.03 -11.42
CA GLY A 224 14.11 16.70 -12.34
C GLY A 224 14.38 17.76 -13.41
N LYS A 225 13.33 18.38 -13.95
CA LYS A 225 13.46 19.48 -14.94
C LYS A 225 14.15 20.72 -14.36
N ARG A 226 14.14 20.88 -13.04
CA ARG A 226 14.75 22.01 -12.34
C ARG A 226 16.07 21.65 -11.65
N GLY A 227 16.54 20.42 -11.81
CA GLY A 227 17.78 19.93 -11.19
C GLY A 227 17.63 19.62 -9.68
N ASN A 228 16.40 19.58 -9.18
CA ASN A 228 16.08 19.28 -7.79
C ASN A 228 15.83 17.78 -7.58
N TRP A 229 15.82 17.36 -6.31
CA TRP A 229 15.50 16.00 -5.94
C TRP A 229 13.98 15.75 -5.86
N GLY A 230 13.56 14.53 -6.17
CA GLY A 230 12.18 14.08 -6.00
C GLY A 230 12.11 12.66 -5.43
N VAL A 231 11.03 12.38 -4.72
CA VAL A 231 10.79 11.11 -4.04
C VAL A 231 9.59 10.40 -4.66
N GLY A 232 9.74 9.09 -4.92
CA GLY A 232 8.64 8.25 -5.41
C GLY A 232 7.63 7.89 -4.32
N GLN A 233 6.35 7.80 -4.71
CA GLN A 233 5.23 7.48 -3.83
C GLN A 233 4.60 6.14 -4.20
N ALA A 234 4.31 5.33 -3.18
CA ALA A 234 3.63 4.05 -3.19
C ALA A 234 4.28 2.98 -4.08
N SER A 235 4.94 3.34 -5.16
CA SER A 235 5.57 2.45 -6.13
C SER A 235 7.00 2.89 -6.48
N ASP A 236 7.77 2.01 -7.10
CA ASP A 236 9.10 2.36 -7.63
C ASP A 236 8.98 3.31 -8.83
N MET A 237 9.30 4.57 -8.58
CA MET A 237 9.19 5.64 -9.58
C MET A 237 10.52 6.02 -10.25
N ARG A 238 11.60 5.22 -10.09
CA ARG A 238 12.93 5.50 -10.70
C ARG A 238 12.86 5.81 -12.19
N LYS A 239 12.02 5.06 -12.92
CA LYS A 239 11.87 5.24 -14.39
C LYS A 239 11.40 6.62 -14.81
N PHE A 240 10.78 7.39 -13.91
CA PHE A 240 10.27 8.73 -14.20
C PHE A 240 11.22 9.85 -13.76
N GLY A 241 12.06 9.62 -12.75
CA GLY A 241 12.90 10.64 -12.14
C GLY A 241 14.31 10.73 -12.70
N GLY A 242 14.83 9.65 -13.27
CA GLY A 242 16.25 9.61 -13.68
C GLY A 242 17.17 10.05 -12.53
N ASP A 243 18.09 10.98 -12.80
CA ASP A 243 19.05 11.49 -11.82
C ASP A 243 18.42 12.29 -10.66
N ALA A 244 17.19 12.77 -10.83
CA ALA A 244 16.46 13.48 -9.78
C ALA A 244 15.85 12.54 -8.73
N HIS A 245 15.74 11.26 -9.02
CA HIS A 245 15.14 10.30 -8.11
C HIS A 245 16.02 10.06 -6.89
N LEU A 246 15.53 10.41 -5.70
CA LEU A 246 16.24 10.19 -4.44
C LEU A 246 16.05 8.76 -3.93
N LEU A 247 14.81 8.35 -3.78
CA LEU A 247 14.34 7.02 -3.42
C LEU A 247 12.82 6.92 -3.68
N SER A 248 12.26 5.70 -3.57
CA SER A 248 10.81 5.48 -3.52
C SER A 248 10.44 4.69 -2.26
N VAL A 249 9.30 5.06 -1.66
CA VAL A 249 8.63 4.25 -0.64
C VAL A 249 7.53 3.45 -1.34
N VAL A 250 7.62 2.14 -1.26
CA VAL A 250 6.73 1.19 -1.94
C VAL A 250 5.84 0.48 -0.93
N ASN A 251 4.56 0.29 -1.29
CA ASN A 251 3.62 -0.51 -0.51
C ASN A 251 3.47 -1.88 -1.19
N ASP A 252 3.97 -2.94 -0.58
CA ASP A 252 3.77 -4.32 -1.06
C ASP A 252 2.59 -4.96 -0.32
N TRP A 253 1.49 -5.15 -1.03
CA TRP A 253 0.26 -5.72 -0.47
C TRP A 253 0.15 -7.24 -0.64
N ALA A 254 1.06 -7.86 -1.42
CA ALA A 254 0.99 -9.28 -1.74
C ALA A 254 0.98 -10.17 -0.50
N PRO A 255 1.88 -10.01 0.49
CA PRO A 255 1.88 -10.85 1.68
C PRO A 255 0.55 -10.79 2.43
N TYR A 256 0.05 -9.58 2.69
CA TYR A 256 -1.20 -9.39 3.42
C TYR A 256 -2.41 -9.98 2.69
N TYR A 257 -2.50 -9.81 1.36
CA TYR A 257 -3.62 -10.36 0.60
C TYR A 257 -3.61 -11.88 0.56
N ILE A 258 -2.43 -12.48 0.37
CA ILE A 258 -2.27 -13.94 0.35
C ILE A 258 -2.65 -14.54 1.71
N ASP A 259 -2.11 -14.01 2.80
CA ASP A 259 -2.39 -14.50 4.16
C ASP A 259 -3.86 -14.33 4.54
N THR A 260 -4.46 -13.20 4.16
CA THR A 260 -5.87 -12.94 4.42
C THR A 260 -6.78 -13.91 3.68
N VAL A 261 -6.57 -14.09 2.38
CA VAL A 261 -7.40 -15.01 1.57
C VAL A 261 -7.18 -16.45 2.01
N GLN A 262 -5.96 -16.86 2.35
CA GLN A 262 -5.68 -18.17 2.92
C GLN A 262 -6.46 -18.39 4.23
N SER A 263 -6.47 -17.41 5.13
CA SER A 263 -7.20 -17.53 6.40
C SER A 263 -8.71 -17.61 6.22
N VAL A 264 -9.28 -16.94 5.21
CA VAL A 264 -10.70 -17.07 4.85
C VAL A 264 -10.98 -18.47 4.30
N MET A 265 -10.13 -18.99 3.41
CA MET A 265 -10.24 -20.36 2.88
C MET A 265 -10.22 -21.41 3.99
N ASP A 266 -9.36 -21.22 4.98
CA ASP A 266 -9.20 -22.15 6.11
C ASP A 266 -10.30 -21.98 7.17
N GLY A 267 -11.17 -20.97 7.05
CA GLY A 267 -12.20 -20.63 8.05
C GLY A 267 -11.64 -20.12 9.37
N SER A 268 -10.40 -19.62 9.38
CA SER A 268 -9.70 -19.10 10.55
C SER A 268 -9.63 -17.57 10.60
N TRP A 269 -10.14 -16.89 9.58
CA TRP A 269 -10.13 -15.43 9.51
C TRP A 269 -10.94 -14.81 10.65
N GLU A 270 -10.36 -13.82 11.30
CA GLU A 270 -11.03 -12.99 12.30
C GLU A 270 -10.81 -11.50 11.97
N PRO A 271 -11.81 -10.62 12.25
CA PRO A 271 -11.65 -9.20 12.00
C PRO A 271 -10.54 -8.61 12.89
N ALA A 272 -9.55 -8.02 12.25
CA ALA A 272 -8.38 -7.44 12.89
C ALA A 272 -8.10 -6.01 12.39
N ASP A 273 -7.18 -5.34 13.06
CA ASP A 273 -6.55 -4.08 12.65
C ASP A 273 -5.09 -4.40 12.31
N TYR A 274 -4.85 -4.70 11.04
CA TYR A 274 -3.51 -5.05 10.58
C TYR A 274 -2.69 -3.79 10.29
N TRP A 275 -1.44 -3.78 10.76
CA TRP A 275 -0.48 -2.71 10.53
C TRP A 275 0.85 -3.34 10.09
N GLY A 276 1.18 -3.26 8.80
CA GLY A 276 2.41 -3.82 8.23
C GLY A 276 3.44 -2.75 7.93
N GLY A 277 4.67 -2.94 8.39
CA GLY A 277 5.78 -2.02 8.25
C GLY A 277 6.92 -2.56 7.40
N ILE A 278 8.13 -2.03 7.65
CA ILE A 278 9.37 -2.49 7.01
C ILE A 278 9.68 -3.92 7.44
N SER A 279 9.53 -4.24 8.71
CA SER A 279 9.78 -5.59 9.25
C SER A 279 8.82 -6.68 8.75
N ASP A 280 7.69 -6.27 8.15
CA ASP A 280 6.69 -7.16 7.57
C ASP A 280 6.78 -7.23 6.03
N ASP A 281 7.81 -6.63 5.44
CA ASP A 281 7.98 -6.46 3.98
C ASP A 281 6.84 -5.70 3.28
N VAL A 282 5.90 -5.10 4.03
CA VAL A 282 4.80 -4.30 3.48
C VAL A 282 5.26 -2.91 3.05
N ILE A 283 6.23 -2.35 3.75
CA ILE A 283 6.89 -1.09 3.36
C ILE A 283 8.31 -1.39 2.92
N GLN A 284 8.61 -0.97 1.70
CA GLN A 284 9.94 -1.11 1.11
C GLN A 284 10.48 0.26 0.71
N VAL A 285 11.75 0.53 1.03
CA VAL A 285 12.48 1.71 0.52
C VAL A 285 13.41 1.25 -0.58
N VAL A 286 13.14 1.68 -1.80
CA VAL A 286 13.84 1.17 -2.98
C VAL A 286 14.46 2.29 -3.82
N GLY A 287 15.42 1.92 -4.66
CA GLY A 287 16.01 2.84 -5.62
C GLY A 287 16.75 4.02 -4.99
N ILE A 288 17.33 3.82 -3.82
CA ILE A 288 18.14 4.85 -3.17
C ILE A 288 19.23 5.31 -4.16
N SER A 289 19.27 6.61 -4.41
CA SER A 289 20.12 7.22 -5.45
C SER A 289 21.60 6.88 -5.32
N GLU A 290 22.22 6.53 -6.42
CA GLU A 290 23.67 6.32 -6.49
C GLU A 290 24.49 7.64 -6.34
N ARG A 291 23.81 8.78 -6.40
CA ARG A 291 24.43 10.10 -6.18
C ARG A 291 24.67 10.42 -4.70
N LEU A 292 24.13 9.63 -3.78
CA LEU A 292 24.47 9.74 -2.36
C LEU A 292 25.94 9.34 -2.15
N THR A 293 26.63 10.08 -1.29
CA THR A 293 27.97 9.65 -0.83
C THR A 293 27.86 8.36 -0.01
N ASP A 294 28.96 7.64 0.14
CA ASP A 294 28.99 6.41 0.97
C ASP A 294 28.54 6.69 2.41
N GLU A 295 28.89 7.87 2.96
CA GLU A 295 28.48 8.27 4.31
C GLU A 295 26.97 8.52 4.40
N GLN A 296 26.40 9.26 3.43
CA GLN A 296 24.96 9.51 3.35
C GLN A 296 24.17 8.21 3.21
N ARG A 297 24.61 7.33 2.32
CA ARG A 297 24.00 6.01 2.13
C ARG A 297 24.07 5.18 3.40
N ALA A 298 25.23 5.10 4.05
CA ALA A 298 25.40 4.34 5.30
C ALA A 298 24.46 4.86 6.41
N LYS A 299 24.21 6.17 6.49
CA LYS A 299 23.25 6.74 7.46
C LYS A 299 21.83 6.31 7.12
N VAL A 300 21.41 6.38 5.86
CA VAL A 300 20.06 5.94 5.40
C VAL A 300 19.87 4.45 5.69
N ASP A 301 20.84 3.61 5.32
CA ASP A 301 20.78 2.16 5.55
C ASP A 301 20.73 1.82 7.04
N SER A 302 21.48 2.55 7.88
CA SER A 302 21.46 2.36 9.33
C SER A 302 20.11 2.70 9.96
N VAL A 303 19.44 3.76 9.51
CA VAL A 303 18.11 4.14 10.00
C VAL A 303 17.08 3.08 9.58
N MET A 304 17.10 2.67 8.33
CA MET A 304 16.21 1.64 7.80
C MET A 304 16.37 0.33 8.58
N LYS A 305 17.62 -0.09 8.81
CA LYS A 305 17.93 -1.29 9.59
C LYS A 305 17.42 -1.21 11.03
N SER A 306 17.62 -0.06 11.71
CA SER A 306 17.15 0.10 13.10
C SER A 306 15.62 0.03 13.22
N ILE A 307 14.89 0.48 12.19
CA ILE A 307 13.43 0.34 12.13
C ILE A 307 13.05 -1.12 11.91
N ASP A 308 13.67 -1.78 10.95
CA ASP A 308 13.43 -3.19 10.61
C ASP A 308 13.68 -4.12 11.81
N GLU A 309 14.76 -3.89 12.56
CA GLU A 309 15.10 -4.65 13.77
C GLU A 309 14.25 -4.25 15.00
N GLY A 310 13.36 -3.26 14.90
CA GLY A 310 12.53 -2.76 16.00
C GLY A 310 13.30 -2.01 17.09
N GLU A 311 14.55 -1.62 16.83
CA GLU A 311 15.38 -0.86 17.76
C GLU A 311 14.99 0.62 17.83
N PHE A 312 14.33 1.12 16.76
CA PHE A 312 13.92 2.51 16.64
C PHE A 312 12.50 2.61 16.07
N HIS A 313 11.71 3.55 16.61
CA HIS A 313 10.40 3.89 16.09
C HIS A 313 10.35 5.40 15.76
N PRO A 314 9.89 5.83 14.57
CA PRO A 314 9.89 7.22 14.11
C PRO A 314 9.27 8.24 15.08
N PHE A 315 8.29 7.82 15.85
CA PHE A 315 7.60 8.67 16.84
C PHE A 315 8.02 8.39 18.28
N THR A 316 9.27 7.95 18.49
CA THR A 316 9.81 7.83 19.86
C THR A 316 9.94 9.21 20.50
N GLY A 317 9.35 9.36 21.68
CA GLY A 317 9.32 10.65 22.38
C GLY A 317 10.59 11.00 23.17
N PRO A 318 10.68 12.21 23.72
CA PRO A 318 9.61 13.21 23.81
C PRO A 318 9.39 13.98 22.50
N LEU A 319 8.19 13.91 21.93
CA LEU A 319 7.76 14.73 20.82
C LEU A 319 7.14 16.02 21.35
N LYS A 320 7.35 17.14 20.64
CA LYS A 320 6.73 18.42 20.94
C LYS A 320 5.76 18.76 19.82
N ASP A 321 4.56 19.17 20.17
CA ASP A 321 3.65 19.79 19.23
C ASP A 321 4.01 21.28 19.01
N GLN A 322 3.23 21.96 18.19
CA GLN A 322 3.45 23.37 17.88
C GLN A 322 2.79 24.33 18.90
N ALA A 323 2.23 23.82 19.99
CA ALA A 323 1.55 24.64 21.02
C ALA A 323 2.50 25.10 22.13
#